data_825ace488ce97fcc0aef91d65b6aa44f
#
_entry.id   825ace488ce97fcc0aef91d65b6aa44f
#
_cell.length_a   1.000
_cell.length_b   1.000
_cell.length_c   1.000
_cell.angle_alpha   90.00
_cell.angle_beta   90.00
_cell.angle_gamma   90.00
#
_symmetry.space_group_name_H-M   'P 1'
#
loop_
_entity.id
_entity.type
_entity.pdbx_description
1 polymer ?
#
loop_
_entity_poly.entity_id
_entity_poly.type
_entity_poly.pdbx_seq_one_letter_code
_entity_poly.pdbx_strand_id
1 'polypeptide(L)'
;MRQPLTRQNSTRVKRRYSAYQNRIFVYLVTLVTAPLLLLGVLSSVVYYRQTVTRSDALLASARKNVEAQMEIALSNLRAYYSAVVSVDNYQTLCEKTVPPYSEYTLVRDMQTAMRGGNLVDKYVEGYTYINLRNGWILSNNGMYRLADAANRDEVAHLLGEWAEQHAAMMWVNRTDQPTPARADTPLNTVDLTGELLVLRSSSYRTGSYAVLIVKLDLSPLYEMTESWQTGGYSIAARDFTGKTVLSTSAALTALLDADTPAEGGCVLGGWRLNSGKMGVNGLTYYAALPHRTLAATAGMVILIAFVLAGGLVAVLLICRRSTSVLYARVDDLMH
;
A
#
# COMPACT_ATOMS: atom_id res chain seq x y z
N MET A 1 58.28 -77.17 -19.59
CA MET A 1 56.99 -76.63 -19.04
C MET A 1 57.29 -75.36 -18.29
N ARG A 2 57.02 -74.19 -18.86
CA ARG A 2 57.15 -72.89 -18.21
C ARG A 2 55.76 -72.36 -18.11
N GLN A 3 55.28 -72.13 -16.85
CA GLN A 3 53.96 -71.66 -16.52
C GLN A 3 53.80 -70.15 -16.81
N PRO A 4 52.59 -69.67 -17.17
CA PRO A 4 52.35 -68.27 -17.51
C PRO A 4 51.95 -67.49 -16.23
N LEU A 5 52.95 -67.11 -15.42
CA LEU A 5 52.71 -66.29 -14.17
C LEU A 5 52.60 -64.76 -14.42
N THR A 6 52.74 -64.33 -15.68
CA THR A 6 52.79 -62.89 -16.01
C THR A 6 51.47 -62.22 -16.27
N ARG A 7 50.39 -62.96 -16.51
CA ARG A 7 49.05 -62.33 -16.88
C ARG A 7 48.23 -61.84 -15.70
N GLN A 8 48.40 -62.46 -14.54
CA GLN A 8 47.61 -62.13 -13.34
C GLN A 8 48.12 -60.87 -12.63
N ASN A 9 49.39 -60.55 -12.70
CA ASN A 9 49.94 -59.32 -12.07
C ASN A 9 49.59 -58.06 -12.85
N SER A 10 49.51 -58.11 -14.19
CA SER A 10 49.17 -56.93 -15.00
C SER A 10 47.73 -56.44 -14.78
N THR A 11 46.78 -57.37 -14.55
CA THR A 11 45.37 -56.99 -14.28
C THR A 11 45.16 -56.41 -12.87
N ARG A 12 45.92 -56.88 -11.88
CA ARG A 12 45.90 -56.30 -10.51
C ARG A 12 46.53 -54.88 -10.48
N VAL A 13 47.59 -54.67 -11.21
CA VAL A 13 48.24 -53.34 -11.32
C VAL A 13 47.33 -52.36 -12.06
N LYS A 14 46.72 -52.77 -13.17
CA LYS A 14 45.73 -51.91 -13.90
C LYS A 14 44.53 -51.56 -13.06
N ARG A 15 43.97 -52.46 -12.22
CA ARG A 15 42.86 -52.15 -11.29
C ARG A 15 43.28 -51.19 -10.18
N ARG A 16 44.48 -51.29 -9.63
CA ARG A 16 44.98 -50.38 -8.60
C ARG A 16 45.23 -48.97 -9.18
N TYR A 17 45.76 -48.86 -10.40
CA TYR A 17 45.93 -47.59 -11.09
C TYR A 17 44.61 -46.92 -11.41
N SER A 18 43.63 -47.62 -11.91
CA SER A 18 42.30 -47.10 -12.17
C SER A 18 41.62 -46.60 -10.87
N ALA A 19 41.80 -47.31 -9.73
CA ALA A 19 41.24 -46.85 -8.44
C ALA A 19 41.94 -45.60 -7.91
N TYR A 20 43.26 -45.43 -8.16
CA TYR A 20 43.99 -44.24 -7.75
C TYR A 20 43.65 -43.02 -8.64
N GLN A 21 43.50 -43.25 -9.93
CA GLN A 21 42.99 -42.25 -10.88
C GLN A 21 41.62 -41.71 -10.47
N ASN A 22 40.69 -42.59 -10.15
CA ASN A 22 39.36 -42.19 -9.72
C ASN A 22 39.39 -41.41 -8.39
N ARG A 23 40.27 -41.77 -7.46
CA ARG A 23 40.40 -41.01 -6.20
C ARG A 23 40.95 -39.61 -6.43
N ILE A 24 42.02 -39.45 -7.21
CA ILE A 24 42.58 -38.13 -7.53
C ILE A 24 41.56 -37.28 -8.29
N PHE A 25 40.85 -37.91 -9.24
CA PHE A 25 39.79 -37.22 -9.98
C PHE A 25 38.68 -36.72 -9.05
N VAL A 26 38.18 -37.56 -8.12
CA VAL A 26 37.15 -37.17 -7.14
C VAL A 26 37.65 -36.04 -6.22
N TYR A 27 38.90 -36.10 -5.73
CA TYR A 27 39.46 -35.02 -4.91
C TYR A 27 39.60 -33.70 -5.69
N LEU A 28 40.08 -33.72 -6.93
CA LEU A 28 40.18 -32.51 -7.76
C LEU A 28 38.80 -31.92 -8.06
N VAL A 29 37.85 -32.77 -8.38
CA VAL A 29 36.47 -32.37 -8.62
C VAL A 29 35.89 -31.75 -7.39
N THR A 30 35.99 -32.41 -6.23
CA THR A 30 35.44 -31.89 -4.96
C THR A 30 36.12 -30.58 -4.57
N LEU A 31 37.43 -30.45 -4.76
CA LEU A 31 38.16 -29.23 -4.41
C LEU A 31 37.73 -28.01 -5.23
N VAL A 32 37.32 -28.19 -6.48
CA VAL A 32 36.88 -27.12 -7.37
C VAL A 32 35.36 -26.87 -7.21
N THR A 33 34.58 -27.96 -7.10
CA THR A 33 33.11 -27.85 -7.10
C THR A 33 32.53 -27.35 -5.77
N ALA A 34 33.14 -27.78 -4.64
CA ALA A 34 32.62 -27.36 -3.32
C ALA A 34 32.68 -25.85 -3.11
N PRO A 35 33.80 -25.13 -3.34
CA PRO A 35 33.82 -23.68 -3.20
C PRO A 35 32.95 -22.95 -4.24
N LEU A 36 32.81 -23.47 -5.48
CA LEU A 36 31.91 -22.89 -6.48
C LEU A 36 30.43 -22.99 -6.05
N LEU A 37 30.01 -24.14 -5.55
CA LEU A 37 28.65 -24.32 -5.02
C LEU A 37 28.42 -23.42 -3.79
N LEU A 38 29.38 -23.33 -2.88
CA LEU A 38 29.30 -22.51 -1.68
C LEU A 38 29.18 -21.03 -2.05
N LEU A 39 29.99 -20.54 -3.00
CA LEU A 39 29.91 -19.17 -3.52
C LEU A 39 28.56 -18.91 -4.22
N GLY A 40 28.05 -19.86 -4.98
CA GLY A 40 26.76 -19.76 -5.65
C GLY A 40 25.60 -19.62 -4.65
N VAL A 41 25.58 -20.48 -3.63
CA VAL A 41 24.57 -20.44 -2.57
C VAL A 41 24.68 -19.13 -1.80
N LEU A 42 25.90 -18.73 -1.40
CA LEU A 42 26.11 -17.49 -0.64
C LEU A 42 25.66 -16.26 -1.44
N SER A 43 26.04 -16.18 -2.70
CA SER A 43 25.64 -15.09 -3.61
C SER A 43 24.11 -15.04 -3.79
N SER A 44 23.47 -16.20 -3.93
CA SER A 44 22.00 -16.28 -4.03
C SER A 44 21.30 -15.80 -2.77
N VAL A 45 21.79 -16.18 -1.60
CA VAL A 45 21.25 -15.74 -0.31
C VAL A 45 21.44 -14.23 -0.11
N VAL A 46 22.63 -13.71 -0.43
CA VAL A 46 22.92 -12.28 -0.32
C VAL A 46 22.03 -11.48 -1.28
N TYR A 47 21.94 -11.91 -2.53
CA TYR A 47 21.08 -11.25 -3.52
C TYR A 47 19.61 -11.26 -3.12
N TYR A 48 19.10 -12.41 -2.65
CA TYR A 48 17.72 -12.49 -2.14
C TYR A 48 17.49 -11.53 -0.97
N ARG A 49 18.37 -11.51 0.03
CA ARG A 49 18.27 -10.59 1.17
C ARG A 49 18.31 -9.13 0.72
N GLN A 50 19.21 -8.76 -0.17
CA GLN A 50 19.30 -7.40 -0.70
C GLN A 50 18.03 -6.99 -1.44
N THR A 51 17.46 -7.88 -2.26
CA THR A 51 16.23 -7.61 -2.99
C THR A 51 15.05 -7.42 -2.04
N VAL A 52 14.94 -8.28 -1.02
CA VAL A 52 13.90 -8.17 0.01
C VAL A 52 14.04 -6.87 0.78
N THR A 53 15.23 -6.55 1.30
CA THR A 53 15.48 -5.32 2.06
C THR A 53 15.24 -4.07 1.22
N ARG A 54 15.64 -4.10 -0.07
CA ARG A 54 15.41 -3.00 -1.00
C ARG A 54 13.92 -2.81 -1.29
N SER A 55 13.18 -3.89 -1.47
CA SER A 55 11.72 -3.84 -1.66
C SER A 55 11.02 -3.26 -0.44
N ASP A 56 11.42 -3.66 0.78
CA ASP A 56 10.86 -3.10 2.01
C ASP A 56 11.15 -1.61 2.15
N ALA A 57 12.36 -1.19 1.85
CA ALA A 57 12.74 0.22 1.89
C ALA A 57 11.96 1.05 0.85
N LEU A 58 11.76 0.51 -0.35
CA LEU A 58 10.95 1.15 -1.40
C LEU A 58 9.49 1.27 -0.97
N LEU A 59 8.89 0.21 -0.44
CA LEU A 59 7.50 0.23 0.04
C LEU A 59 7.33 1.21 1.21
N ALA A 60 8.26 1.22 2.16
CA ALA A 60 8.23 2.16 3.28
C ALA A 60 8.38 3.61 2.80
N SER A 61 9.24 3.87 1.83
CA SER A 61 9.41 5.20 1.22
C SER A 61 8.17 5.63 0.44
N ALA A 62 7.61 4.74 -0.39
CA ALA A 62 6.39 4.99 -1.13
C ALA A 62 5.22 5.32 -0.19
N ARG A 63 5.01 4.49 0.86
CA ARG A 63 3.99 4.74 1.88
C ARG A 63 4.15 6.09 2.54
N LYS A 64 5.36 6.42 3.03
CA LYS A 64 5.61 7.71 3.69
C LYS A 64 5.39 8.90 2.76
N ASN A 65 5.74 8.77 1.50
CA ASN A 65 5.55 9.84 0.52
C ASN A 65 4.06 10.11 0.29
N VAL A 66 3.27 9.04 0.13
CA VAL A 66 1.81 9.15 0.01
C VAL A 66 1.19 9.74 1.27
N GLU A 67 1.55 9.22 2.43
CA GLU A 67 1.11 9.72 3.73
C GLU A 67 1.37 11.22 3.85
N ALA A 68 2.60 11.67 3.54
CA ALA A 68 2.95 13.09 3.60
C ALA A 68 2.14 13.96 2.63
N GLN A 69 1.93 13.51 1.40
CA GLN A 69 1.15 14.26 0.42
C GLN A 69 -0.33 14.33 0.77
N MET A 70 -0.91 13.22 1.24
CA MET A 70 -2.28 13.18 1.74
C MET A 70 -2.45 14.06 2.98
N GLU A 71 -1.49 14.02 3.90
CA GLU A 71 -1.52 14.84 5.10
C GLU A 71 -1.46 16.34 4.76
N ILE A 72 -0.67 16.74 3.77
CA ILE A 72 -0.64 18.12 3.27
C ILE A 72 -2.01 18.51 2.70
N ALA A 73 -2.61 17.68 1.84
CA ALA A 73 -3.91 17.95 1.24
C ALA A 73 -5.01 18.09 2.31
N LEU A 74 -5.08 17.15 3.25
CA LEU A 74 -6.07 17.14 4.33
C LEU A 74 -5.82 18.25 5.35
N SER A 75 -4.56 18.56 5.64
CA SER A 75 -4.20 19.70 6.52
C SER A 75 -4.63 21.04 5.92
N ASN A 76 -4.50 21.22 4.61
CA ASN A 76 -4.96 22.40 3.91
C ASN A 76 -6.50 22.52 3.97
N LEU A 77 -7.23 21.41 3.75
CA LEU A 77 -8.68 21.36 3.92
C LEU A 77 -9.08 21.72 5.35
N ARG A 78 -8.44 21.10 6.33
CA ARG A 78 -8.70 21.37 7.75
C ARG A 78 -8.42 22.83 8.10
N ALA A 79 -7.28 23.38 7.69
CA ALA A 79 -6.91 24.76 7.94
C ALA A 79 -7.93 25.74 7.33
N TYR A 80 -8.34 25.47 6.10
CA TYR A 80 -9.35 26.27 5.41
C TYR A 80 -10.67 26.28 6.19
N TYR A 81 -11.23 25.11 6.49
CA TYR A 81 -12.52 25.04 7.21
C TYR A 81 -12.43 25.53 8.63
N SER A 82 -11.29 25.37 9.30
CA SER A 82 -11.05 25.97 10.62
C SER A 82 -11.07 27.50 10.53
N ALA A 83 -10.54 28.08 9.46
CA ALA A 83 -10.63 29.52 9.22
C ALA A 83 -12.07 29.95 8.93
N VAL A 84 -12.80 29.23 8.08
CA VAL A 84 -14.22 29.52 7.78
C VAL A 84 -15.08 29.54 9.05
N VAL A 85 -14.93 28.54 9.93
CA VAL A 85 -15.73 28.45 11.16
C VAL A 85 -15.33 29.49 12.22
N SER A 86 -14.17 30.13 12.07
CA SER A 86 -13.72 31.20 12.99
C SER A 86 -14.17 32.60 12.57
N VAL A 87 -14.75 32.77 11.38
CA VAL A 87 -15.19 34.06 10.87
C VAL A 87 -16.46 34.54 11.57
N ASP A 88 -16.60 35.84 11.81
CA ASP A 88 -17.76 36.44 12.50
C ASP A 88 -19.08 36.08 11.82
N ASN A 89 -19.16 36.04 10.52
CA ASN A 89 -20.35 35.65 9.79
C ASN A 89 -20.79 34.21 10.11
N TYR A 90 -19.85 33.28 10.25
CA TYR A 90 -20.17 31.91 10.66
C TYR A 90 -20.66 31.84 12.09
N GLN A 91 -20.06 32.59 13.01
CA GLN A 91 -20.49 32.66 14.40
C GLN A 91 -21.91 33.29 14.49
N THR A 92 -22.15 34.36 13.74
CA THR A 92 -23.47 34.97 13.60
C THR A 92 -24.51 33.96 13.10
N LEU A 93 -24.14 33.13 12.10
CA LEU A 93 -25.00 32.08 11.59
C LEU A 93 -25.31 31.02 12.65
N CYS A 94 -24.34 30.63 13.48
CA CYS A 94 -24.54 29.71 14.60
C CYS A 94 -25.55 30.23 15.65
N GLU A 95 -25.63 31.54 15.83
CA GLU A 95 -26.49 32.17 16.80
C GLU A 95 -27.96 32.28 16.37
N LYS A 96 -28.21 32.16 15.05
CA LYS A 96 -29.58 32.30 14.51
C LYS A 96 -30.50 31.18 15.03
N THR A 97 -31.61 31.56 15.61
CA THR A 97 -32.62 30.63 16.17
C THR A 97 -33.51 30.00 15.11
N VAL A 98 -33.65 30.67 13.97
CA VAL A 98 -34.42 30.21 12.81
C VAL A 98 -33.55 30.32 11.56
N PRO A 99 -33.83 29.53 10.50
CA PRO A 99 -33.11 29.68 9.23
C PRO A 99 -33.19 31.14 8.74
N PRO A 100 -32.06 31.79 8.45
CA PRO A 100 -32.05 33.23 8.13
C PRO A 100 -32.43 33.51 6.68
N TYR A 101 -33.64 33.15 6.27
CA TYR A 101 -34.14 33.29 4.89
C TYR A 101 -34.09 34.72 4.35
N SER A 102 -34.27 35.72 5.24
CA SER A 102 -34.27 37.14 4.87
C SER A 102 -32.87 37.76 4.80
N GLU A 103 -31.85 37.07 5.30
CA GLU A 103 -30.48 37.58 5.36
C GLU A 103 -29.63 37.05 4.18
N TYR A 104 -30.07 37.40 2.97
CA TYR A 104 -29.47 36.86 1.72
C TYR A 104 -27.95 37.04 1.66
N THR A 105 -27.42 38.19 2.08
CA THR A 105 -25.97 38.46 2.01
C THR A 105 -25.19 37.53 2.93
N LEU A 106 -25.65 37.35 4.19
CA LEU A 106 -25.01 36.45 5.15
C LEU A 106 -25.01 35.02 4.62
N VAL A 107 -26.15 34.57 4.13
CA VAL A 107 -26.30 33.20 3.60
C VAL A 107 -25.41 32.99 2.39
N ARG A 108 -25.41 33.91 1.42
CA ARG A 108 -24.59 33.83 0.22
C ARG A 108 -23.09 33.83 0.55
N ASP A 109 -22.66 34.71 1.46
CA ASP A 109 -21.25 34.79 1.84
C ASP A 109 -20.78 33.51 2.53
N MET A 110 -21.63 32.94 3.37
CA MET A 110 -21.37 31.65 4.01
C MET A 110 -21.39 30.49 3.02
N GLN A 111 -22.33 30.47 2.08
CA GLN A 111 -22.33 29.44 1.02
C GLN A 111 -21.06 29.52 0.18
N THR A 112 -20.61 30.72 -0.15
CA THR A 112 -19.36 30.92 -0.91
C THR A 112 -18.15 30.44 -0.10
N ALA A 113 -18.09 30.80 1.19
CA ALA A 113 -17.02 30.35 2.06
C ALA A 113 -17.01 28.81 2.26
N MET A 114 -18.19 28.18 2.40
CA MET A 114 -18.29 26.74 2.61
C MET A 114 -17.99 25.90 1.36
N ARG A 115 -18.21 26.44 0.16
CA ARG A 115 -17.82 25.78 -1.10
C ARG A 115 -16.32 25.62 -1.25
N GLY A 116 -15.55 26.49 -0.62
CA GLY A 116 -14.12 26.55 -0.75
C GLY A 116 -13.64 27.69 -1.64
N GLY A 117 -12.35 27.98 -1.61
CA GLY A 117 -11.67 28.86 -2.55
C GLY A 117 -10.80 28.02 -3.48
N ASN A 118 -10.15 28.66 -4.45
CA ASN A 118 -9.38 28.03 -5.54
C ASN A 118 -8.44 26.88 -5.14
N LEU A 119 -8.01 26.81 -3.89
CA LEU A 119 -7.13 25.76 -3.38
C LEU A 119 -7.88 24.50 -2.92
N VAL A 120 -9.17 24.63 -2.58
CA VAL A 120 -9.98 23.60 -1.92
C VAL A 120 -11.10 23.09 -2.83
N ASP A 121 -11.60 23.96 -3.73
CA ASP A 121 -12.71 23.69 -4.66
C ASP A 121 -12.59 22.32 -5.38
N LYS A 122 -11.37 21.98 -5.78
CA LYS A 122 -11.12 20.72 -6.49
C LYS A 122 -11.32 19.46 -5.63
N TYR A 123 -11.38 19.60 -4.31
CA TYR A 123 -11.57 18.49 -3.38
C TYR A 123 -12.96 18.45 -2.75
N VAL A 124 -13.82 19.41 -3.06
CA VAL A 124 -15.13 19.57 -2.40
C VAL A 124 -16.25 19.50 -3.43
N GLU A 125 -17.05 18.46 -3.34
CA GLU A 125 -18.26 18.27 -4.16
C GLU A 125 -19.46 19.03 -3.59
N GLY A 126 -19.57 19.06 -2.26
CA GLY A 126 -20.69 19.68 -1.58
C GLY A 126 -20.44 19.90 -0.10
N TYR A 127 -21.36 20.62 0.53
CA TYR A 127 -21.32 20.84 1.97
C TYR A 127 -22.72 20.84 2.56
N THR A 128 -22.81 20.51 3.86
CA THR A 128 -24.01 20.65 4.68
C THR A 128 -23.62 21.20 6.05
N TYR A 129 -24.11 22.35 6.38
CA TYR A 129 -24.01 22.96 7.69
C TYR A 129 -25.25 22.63 8.51
N ILE A 130 -25.08 22.13 9.72
CA ILE A 130 -26.16 21.76 10.64
C ILE A 130 -25.99 22.54 11.95
N ASN A 131 -26.94 23.41 12.22
CA ASN A 131 -27.04 24.06 13.54
C ASN A 131 -27.74 23.12 14.52
N LEU A 132 -26.96 22.46 15.36
CA LEU A 132 -27.50 21.47 16.32
C LEU A 132 -28.32 22.09 17.43
N ARG A 133 -28.00 23.33 17.83
CA ARG A 133 -28.74 24.01 18.91
C ARG A 133 -30.13 24.41 18.48
N ASN A 134 -30.23 24.96 17.27
CA ASN A 134 -31.47 25.57 16.78
C ASN A 134 -32.21 24.71 15.76
N GLY A 135 -31.64 23.55 15.41
CA GLY A 135 -32.28 22.53 14.59
C GLY A 135 -32.58 22.97 13.16
N TRP A 136 -31.62 23.60 12.46
CA TRP A 136 -31.76 23.94 11.06
C TRP A 136 -30.49 23.63 10.23
N ILE A 137 -30.69 23.50 8.93
CA ILE A 137 -29.67 23.07 7.97
C ILE A 137 -29.51 24.13 6.89
N LEU A 138 -28.25 24.36 6.48
CA LEU A 138 -27.86 25.06 5.25
C LEU A 138 -27.00 24.13 4.41
N SER A 139 -27.43 23.88 3.17
CA SER A 139 -26.70 23.02 2.23
C SER A 139 -26.63 23.66 0.84
N ASN A 140 -25.98 22.97 -0.10
CA ASN A 140 -26.04 23.31 -1.51
C ASN A 140 -27.47 23.37 -2.06
N ASN A 141 -28.39 22.61 -1.48
CA ASN A 141 -29.79 22.50 -1.92
C ASN A 141 -30.72 23.52 -1.27
N GLY A 142 -30.24 24.30 -0.30
CA GLY A 142 -31.02 25.33 0.36
C GLY A 142 -30.97 25.27 1.86
N MET A 143 -31.94 25.96 2.49
CA MET A 143 -32.11 26.00 3.95
C MET A 143 -33.43 25.38 4.35
N TYR A 144 -33.43 24.59 5.44
CA TYR A 144 -34.63 23.97 6.00
C TYR A 144 -34.38 23.58 7.46
N ARG A 145 -35.45 23.18 8.15
CA ARG A 145 -35.34 22.72 9.53
C ARG A 145 -34.81 21.26 9.53
N LEU A 146 -34.00 20.94 10.50
CA LEU A 146 -33.50 19.55 10.69
C LEU A 146 -34.68 18.56 10.89
N ALA A 147 -35.74 19.00 11.55
CA ALA A 147 -36.93 18.19 11.73
C ALA A 147 -37.66 17.85 10.43
N ASP A 148 -37.50 18.68 9.40
CA ASP A 148 -38.12 18.50 8.08
C ASP A 148 -37.19 17.72 7.12
N ALA A 149 -35.99 17.35 7.56
CA ALA A 149 -35.06 16.58 6.70
C ALA A 149 -35.64 15.18 6.43
N ALA A 150 -35.63 14.78 5.15
CA ALA A 150 -36.18 13.50 4.71
C ALA A 150 -35.41 12.30 5.29
N ASN A 151 -34.10 12.45 5.56
CA ASN A 151 -33.23 11.43 6.14
C ASN A 151 -32.72 11.83 7.55
N ARG A 152 -33.57 12.44 8.34
CA ARG A 152 -33.25 12.94 9.70
C ARG A 152 -32.60 11.87 10.57
N ASP A 153 -33.10 10.64 10.53
CA ASP A 153 -32.64 9.56 11.40
C ASP A 153 -31.21 9.11 11.02
N GLU A 154 -30.85 9.12 9.72
CA GLU A 154 -29.48 8.86 9.26
C GLU A 154 -28.51 9.96 9.68
N VAL A 155 -28.97 11.23 9.60
CA VAL A 155 -28.19 12.37 10.10
C VAL A 155 -27.95 12.23 11.60
N ALA A 156 -28.97 11.87 12.37
CA ALA A 156 -28.86 11.67 13.81
C ALA A 156 -27.90 10.52 14.15
N HIS A 157 -27.94 9.43 13.40
CA HIS A 157 -27.02 8.30 13.56
C HIS A 157 -25.55 8.71 13.30
N LEU A 158 -25.27 9.39 12.19
CA LEU A 158 -23.93 9.91 11.89
C LEU A 158 -23.39 10.84 12.97
N LEU A 159 -24.24 11.73 13.46
CA LEU A 159 -23.87 12.66 14.53
C LEU A 159 -23.65 11.94 15.87
N GLY A 160 -24.38 10.85 16.14
CA GLY A 160 -24.19 9.98 17.30
C GLY A 160 -22.84 9.26 17.24
N GLU A 161 -22.53 8.59 16.13
CA GLU A 161 -21.25 7.94 15.90
C GLU A 161 -20.07 8.90 16.09
N TRP A 162 -20.21 10.10 15.56
CA TRP A 162 -19.17 11.11 15.68
C TRP A 162 -19.01 11.66 17.11
N ALA A 163 -20.11 11.83 17.85
CA ALA A 163 -20.09 12.28 19.24
C ALA A 163 -19.32 11.32 20.15
N GLU A 164 -19.40 10.00 19.88
CA GLU A 164 -18.67 8.97 20.60
C GLU A 164 -17.16 9.04 20.36
N GLN A 165 -16.73 9.48 19.18
CA GLN A 165 -15.31 9.57 18.80
C GLN A 165 -14.57 10.75 19.45
N HIS A 166 -15.26 11.72 20.03
CA HIS A 166 -14.71 12.95 20.65
C HIS A 166 -13.75 13.74 19.75
N ALA A 167 -13.78 13.49 18.44
CA ALA A 167 -12.89 14.10 17.47
C ALA A 167 -13.41 15.47 17.00
N ALA A 168 -12.49 16.42 16.79
CA ALA A 168 -12.83 17.71 16.18
C ALA A 168 -13.14 17.56 14.69
N MET A 169 -12.61 16.52 14.07
CA MET A 169 -12.76 16.17 12.66
C MET A 169 -12.81 14.65 12.52
N MET A 170 -13.71 14.15 11.69
CA MET A 170 -13.87 12.73 11.40
C MET A 170 -14.01 12.53 9.88
N TRP A 171 -13.31 11.57 9.34
CA TRP A 171 -13.53 11.08 7.98
C TRP A 171 -14.48 9.90 8.01
N VAL A 172 -15.50 9.92 7.15
CA VAL A 172 -16.51 8.86 7.04
C VAL A 172 -16.64 8.42 5.60
N ASN A 173 -16.42 7.14 5.35
CA ASN A 173 -16.63 6.54 4.04
C ASN A 173 -18.02 5.91 3.95
N ARG A 174 -18.85 6.42 3.03
CA ARG A 174 -20.20 5.92 2.71
C ARG A 174 -20.40 5.68 1.22
N THR A 175 -19.33 5.30 0.52
CA THR A 175 -19.36 4.99 -0.92
C THR A 175 -20.17 3.75 -1.25
N ASP A 176 -20.42 2.87 -0.29
CA ASP A 176 -21.28 1.69 -0.39
C ASP A 176 -22.79 2.02 -0.41
N GLN A 177 -23.15 3.22 -0.01
CA GLN A 177 -24.54 3.65 -0.08
C GLN A 177 -24.87 4.12 -1.50
N PRO A 178 -25.99 3.65 -2.08
CA PRO A 178 -26.39 4.10 -3.40
C PRO A 178 -26.67 5.59 -3.38
N THR A 179 -26.01 6.34 -4.25
CA THR A 179 -26.34 7.76 -4.46
C THR A 179 -27.77 7.82 -4.98
N PRO A 180 -28.72 8.40 -4.23
CA PRO A 180 -30.10 8.47 -4.68
C PRO A 180 -30.16 9.25 -5.99
N ALA A 181 -30.97 8.75 -6.94
CA ALA A 181 -31.14 9.45 -8.20
C ALA A 181 -31.66 10.88 -7.93
N ARG A 182 -30.99 11.89 -8.48
CA ARG A 182 -31.27 13.31 -8.18
C ARG A 182 -32.74 13.70 -8.45
N ALA A 183 -33.40 12.99 -9.38
CA ALA A 183 -34.81 13.20 -9.72
C ALA A 183 -35.76 12.72 -8.63
N ASP A 184 -35.39 11.72 -7.85
CA ASP A 184 -36.25 11.09 -6.84
C ASP A 184 -35.94 11.54 -5.42
N THR A 185 -34.91 12.37 -5.24
CA THR A 185 -34.45 12.81 -3.91
C THR A 185 -35.17 14.09 -3.52
N PRO A 186 -35.88 14.13 -2.39
CA PRO A 186 -36.46 15.35 -1.86
C PRO A 186 -35.39 16.44 -1.66
N LEU A 187 -35.71 17.69 -1.96
CA LEU A 187 -34.79 18.84 -1.82
C LEU A 187 -34.27 19.02 -0.39
N ASN A 188 -35.00 18.54 0.59
CA ASN A 188 -34.62 18.57 1.99
C ASN A 188 -33.87 17.31 2.48
N THR A 189 -33.25 16.57 1.59
CA THR A 189 -32.39 15.45 1.93
C THR A 189 -30.95 15.92 2.13
N VAL A 190 -30.32 15.53 3.23
CA VAL A 190 -28.90 15.73 3.47
C VAL A 190 -28.14 14.66 2.67
N ASP A 191 -27.23 15.07 1.81
CA ASP A 191 -26.38 14.12 1.08
C ASP A 191 -25.30 13.58 2.02
N LEU A 192 -25.47 12.33 2.42
CA LEU A 192 -24.54 11.58 3.27
C LEU A 192 -23.82 10.46 2.51
N THR A 193 -23.85 10.48 1.18
CA THR A 193 -23.20 9.47 0.35
C THR A 193 -21.77 9.87 0.00
N GLY A 194 -20.92 8.89 -0.27
CA GLY A 194 -19.54 9.12 -0.69
C GLY A 194 -18.57 9.34 0.47
N GLU A 195 -17.56 10.13 0.24
CA GLU A 195 -16.52 10.44 1.24
C GLU A 195 -16.87 11.76 1.96
N LEU A 196 -17.02 11.69 3.26
CA LEU A 196 -17.47 12.80 4.08
C LEU A 196 -16.38 13.20 5.07
N LEU A 197 -16.15 14.51 5.20
CA LEU A 197 -15.38 15.11 6.27
C LEU A 197 -16.34 15.84 7.22
N VAL A 198 -16.43 15.36 8.45
CA VAL A 198 -17.32 15.93 9.47
C VAL A 198 -16.49 16.77 10.43
N LEU A 199 -16.81 18.07 10.52
CA LEU A 199 -16.11 19.03 11.36
C LEU A 199 -17.05 19.60 12.41
N ARG A 200 -16.57 19.69 13.66
CA ARG A 200 -17.27 20.34 14.75
C ARG A 200 -16.88 21.80 14.87
N SER A 201 -17.86 22.64 15.09
CA SER A 201 -17.66 24.03 15.42
C SER A 201 -18.48 24.41 16.65
N SER A 202 -17.91 25.30 17.45
CA SER A 202 -18.63 25.90 18.61
C SER A 202 -18.43 27.39 18.58
N SER A 203 -19.51 28.14 18.86
CA SER A 203 -19.37 29.55 19.11
C SER A 203 -18.96 29.79 20.56
N TYR A 204 -17.87 30.49 20.75
CA TYR A 204 -17.40 30.90 22.09
C TYR A 204 -18.39 31.78 22.86
N ARG A 205 -19.20 32.57 22.14
CA ARG A 205 -20.14 33.54 22.73
C ARG A 205 -21.38 32.87 23.31
N THR A 206 -21.89 31.86 22.63
CA THR A 206 -23.23 31.31 22.98
C THR A 206 -23.20 29.84 23.36
N GLY A 207 -22.05 29.18 23.27
CA GLY A 207 -21.98 27.72 23.44
C GLY A 207 -22.79 26.96 22.38
N SER A 208 -23.12 27.62 21.26
CA SER A 208 -23.85 26.98 20.15
C SER A 208 -22.93 26.04 19.41
N TYR A 209 -23.45 24.85 19.11
CA TYR A 209 -22.73 23.83 18.37
C TYR A 209 -23.31 23.71 16.98
N ALA A 210 -22.42 23.67 16.02
CA ALA A 210 -22.75 23.38 14.65
C ALA A 210 -21.80 22.30 14.11
N VAL A 211 -22.28 21.55 13.15
CA VAL A 211 -21.52 20.55 12.41
C VAL A 211 -21.48 20.96 10.95
N LEU A 212 -20.31 20.95 10.38
CA LEU A 212 -20.11 21.10 8.94
C LEU A 212 -19.73 19.73 8.37
N ILE A 213 -20.56 19.21 7.49
CA ILE A 213 -20.28 18.00 6.71
C ILE A 213 -19.84 18.46 5.33
N VAL A 214 -18.63 18.07 4.92
CA VAL A 214 -18.07 18.40 3.62
C VAL A 214 -17.99 17.10 2.83
N LYS A 215 -18.64 17.05 1.68
CA LYS A 215 -18.52 15.93 0.74
C LYS A 215 -17.29 16.15 -0.12
N LEU A 216 -16.40 15.15 -0.12
CA LEU A 216 -15.11 15.22 -0.79
C LEU A 216 -15.18 14.59 -2.18
N ASP A 217 -14.54 15.25 -3.16
CA ASP A 217 -14.16 14.65 -4.41
C ASP A 217 -12.73 14.10 -4.29
N LEU A 218 -12.61 12.78 -4.38
CA LEU A 218 -11.32 12.10 -4.32
C LEU A 218 -10.62 12.00 -5.67
N SER A 219 -11.27 12.39 -6.78
CA SER A 219 -10.69 12.28 -8.12
C SER A 219 -9.30 12.92 -8.21
N PRO A 220 -9.05 14.12 -7.65
CA PRO A 220 -7.72 14.71 -7.67
C PRO A 220 -6.68 13.95 -6.84
N LEU A 221 -7.13 13.25 -5.80
CA LEU A 221 -6.25 12.40 -5.01
C LEU A 221 -5.91 11.11 -5.75
N TYR A 222 -6.87 10.54 -6.50
CA TYR A 222 -6.63 9.39 -7.38
C TYR A 222 -5.67 9.73 -8.50
N GLU A 223 -5.82 10.86 -9.19
CA GLU A 223 -4.89 11.35 -10.21
C GLU A 223 -3.46 11.47 -9.66
N MET A 224 -3.33 11.98 -8.45
CA MET A 224 -2.06 12.07 -7.74
C MET A 224 -1.45 10.68 -7.48
N THR A 225 -2.28 9.67 -7.14
CA THR A 225 -1.82 8.30 -6.88
C THR A 225 -1.46 7.53 -8.15
N GLU A 226 -2.05 7.82 -9.29
CA GLU A 226 -1.70 7.21 -10.57
C GLU A 226 -0.24 7.47 -10.95
N SER A 227 0.27 8.65 -10.63
CA SER A 227 1.68 8.99 -10.84
C SER A 227 2.64 8.08 -10.05
N TRP A 228 2.17 7.46 -8.98
CA TRP A 228 2.96 6.56 -8.13
C TRP A 228 2.95 5.10 -8.62
N GLN A 229 2.01 4.72 -9.48
CA GLN A 229 1.95 3.35 -10.05
C GLN A 229 3.13 3.03 -10.98
N THR A 230 3.83 4.04 -11.47
CA THR A 230 5.04 3.85 -12.31
C THR A 230 6.14 3.03 -11.63
N GLY A 231 6.10 2.88 -10.30
CA GLY A 231 7.01 2.05 -9.51
C GLY A 231 6.60 0.57 -9.38
N GLY A 232 5.47 0.16 -9.97
CA GLY A 232 4.97 -1.22 -9.91
C GLY A 232 4.39 -1.64 -8.55
N TYR A 233 4.19 -0.69 -7.62
CA TYR A 233 3.54 -0.91 -6.33
C TYR A 233 2.13 -0.33 -6.31
N SER A 234 1.28 -0.91 -5.47
CA SER A 234 -0.08 -0.45 -5.23
C SER A 234 -0.17 0.23 -3.87
N ILE A 235 -1.05 1.22 -3.77
CA ILE A 235 -1.28 2.00 -2.56
C ILE A 235 -2.73 1.87 -2.16
N ALA A 236 -2.98 1.85 -0.85
CA ALA A 236 -4.29 1.96 -0.27
C ALA A 236 -4.26 2.78 1.01
N ALA A 237 -5.39 3.39 1.35
CA ALA A 237 -5.63 4.02 2.63
C ALA A 237 -6.95 3.51 3.21
N ARG A 238 -6.97 3.25 4.53
CA ARG A 238 -8.16 2.82 5.27
C ARG A 238 -8.47 3.82 6.37
N ASP A 239 -9.75 4.03 6.63
CA ASP A 239 -10.21 4.84 7.74
C ASP A 239 -10.11 4.08 9.09
N PHE A 240 -10.51 4.74 10.16
CA PHE A 240 -10.52 4.16 11.51
C PHE A 240 -11.53 3.01 11.67
N THR A 241 -12.55 2.91 10.80
CA THR A 241 -13.53 1.81 10.78
C THR A 241 -12.99 0.58 10.06
N GLY A 242 -11.84 0.71 9.39
CA GLY A 242 -11.25 -0.33 8.59
C GLY A 242 -11.77 -0.39 7.15
N LYS A 243 -12.60 0.56 6.71
CA LYS A 243 -13.01 0.66 5.30
C LYS A 243 -11.91 1.27 4.45
N THR A 244 -11.76 0.75 3.23
CA THR A 244 -10.80 1.30 2.26
C THR A 244 -11.38 2.57 1.64
N VAL A 245 -10.71 3.70 1.86
CA VAL A 245 -11.07 5.03 1.34
C VAL A 245 -10.45 5.26 -0.03
N LEU A 246 -9.20 4.87 -0.19
CA LEU A 246 -8.41 5.05 -1.40
C LEU A 246 -7.69 3.76 -1.74
N SER A 247 -7.72 3.34 -2.99
CA SER A 247 -6.92 2.22 -3.46
C SER A 247 -6.60 2.33 -4.95
N THR A 248 -5.35 2.05 -5.31
CA THR A 248 -4.92 1.98 -6.70
C THR A 248 -5.10 0.58 -7.31
N SER A 249 -5.58 -0.40 -6.53
CA SER A 249 -5.75 -1.79 -6.98
C SER A 249 -6.94 -2.46 -6.30
N ALA A 250 -7.91 -2.91 -7.08
CA ALA A 250 -9.05 -3.66 -6.57
C ALA A 250 -8.64 -4.97 -5.85
N ALA A 251 -7.54 -5.61 -6.30
CA ALA A 251 -7.02 -6.80 -5.65
C ALA A 251 -6.43 -6.49 -4.26
N LEU A 252 -5.80 -5.32 -4.10
CA LEU A 252 -5.31 -4.87 -2.79
C LEU A 252 -6.48 -4.51 -1.86
N THR A 253 -7.52 -3.86 -2.37
CA THR A 253 -8.74 -3.57 -1.61
C THR A 253 -9.36 -4.85 -1.08
N ALA A 254 -9.63 -5.83 -1.94
CA ALA A 254 -10.22 -7.11 -1.53
C ALA A 254 -9.36 -7.86 -0.49
N LEU A 255 -8.03 -7.75 -0.59
CA LEU A 255 -7.11 -8.34 0.37
C LEU A 255 -7.20 -7.66 1.74
N LEU A 256 -7.22 -6.33 1.77
CA LEU A 256 -7.31 -5.55 3.00
C LEU A 256 -8.67 -5.74 3.69
N ASP A 257 -9.76 -5.82 2.92
CA ASP A 257 -11.11 -6.04 3.46
C ASP A 257 -11.27 -7.44 4.07
N ALA A 258 -10.53 -8.43 3.56
CA ALA A 258 -10.54 -9.80 4.10
C ALA A 258 -9.70 -9.96 5.37
N ASP A 259 -8.60 -9.21 5.51
CA ASP A 259 -7.68 -9.34 6.63
C ASP A 259 -7.01 -8.01 6.96
N THR A 260 -6.74 -7.77 8.23
CA THR A 260 -6.08 -6.55 8.70
C THR A 260 -4.59 -6.83 8.93
N PRO A 261 -3.71 -6.31 8.06
CA PRO A 261 -2.28 -6.56 8.21
C PRO A 261 -1.73 -5.93 9.49
N ALA A 262 -0.76 -6.60 10.10
CA ALA A 262 -0.01 -6.06 11.22
C ALA A 262 0.79 -4.81 10.81
N GLU A 263 1.07 -3.92 11.76
CA GLU A 263 1.94 -2.75 11.53
C GLU A 263 3.32 -3.17 11.02
N GLY A 264 3.86 -2.41 10.07
CA GLY A 264 5.18 -2.66 9.49
C GLY A 264 5.14 -3.50 8.22
N GLY A 265 6.22 -4.22 7.95
CA GLY A 265 6.35 -5.09 6.78
C GLY A 265 5.77 -6.47 7.02
N CYS A 266 4.82 -6.90 6.21
CA CYS A 266 4.26 -8.26 6.26
C CYS A 266 4.04 -8.83 4.85
N VAL A 267 3.78 -10.14 4.78
CA VAL A 267 3.38 -10.83 3.54
C VAL A 267 1.99 -11.39 3.77
N LEU A 268 1.05 -11.00 2.92
CA LEU A 268 -0.36 -11.38 3.03
C LEU A 268 -0.91 -11.68 1.63
N GLY A 269 -1.59 -12.82 1.44
CA GLY A 269 -2.29 -13.16 0.20
C GLY A 269 -1.46 -13.07 -1.08
N GLY A 270 -0.14 -13.30 -1.01
CA GLY A 270 0.77 -13.16 -2.16
C GLY A 270 1.19 -11.71 -2.44
N TRP A 271 0.97 -10.80 -1.50
CA TRP A 271 1.45 -9.43 -1.52
C TRP A 271 2.45 -9.19 -0.40
N ARG A 272 3.47 -8.42 -0.67
CA ARG A 272 4.35 -7.84 0.34
C ARG A 272 3.85 -6.44 0.64
N LEU A 273 3.45 -6.21 1.88
CA LEU A 273 2.85 -4.96 2.34
C LEU A 273 3.76 -4.24 3.32
N ASN A 274 3.67 -2.92 3.32
CA ASN A 274 4.18 -2.07 4.37
C ASN A 274 3.03 -1.17 4.86
N SER A 275 2.65 -1.33 6.13
CA SER A 275 1.61 -0.53 6.78
C SER A 275 2.22 0.49 7.73
N GLY A 276 1.59 1.65 7.84
CA GLY A 276 1.89 2.69 8.83
C GLY A 276 1.04 2.57 10.07
N LYS A 277 1.32 3.43 11.04
CA LYS A 277 0.39 3.73 12.12
C LYS A 277 -0.72 4.63 11.58
N MET A 278 -1.87 4.60 12.25
CA MET A 278 -2.93 5.55 11.95
C MET A 278 -2.41 6.98 12.10
N GLY A 279 -2.55 7.77 11.04
CA GLY A 279 -2.16 9.17 11.01
C GLY A 279 -3.09 10.06 11.84
N VAL A 280 -2.72 11.33 12.00
CA VAL A 280 -3.53 12.35 12.71
C VAL A 280 -4.89 12.58 12.02
N ASN A 281 -4.96 12.29 10.72
CA ASN A 281 -6.17 12.35 9.90
C ASN A 281 -7.11 11.14 10.04
N GLY A 282 -6.77 10.16 10.88
CA GLY A 282 -7.55 8.94 11.07
C GLY A 282 -7.39 7.90 9.96
N LEU A 283 -6.43 8.08 9.04
CA LEU A 283 -6.15 7.15 7.95
C LEU A 283 -4.91 6.31 8.22
N THR A 284 -4.98 5.04 7.85
CA THR A 284 -3.84 4.11 7.84
C THR A 284 -3.44 3.84 6.39
N TYR A 285 -2.18 4.08 6.05
CA TYR A 285 -1.66 3.94 4.70
C TYR A 285 -0.92 2.63 4.50
N TYR A 286 -1.13 2.04 3.33
CA TYR A 286 -0.54 0.78 2.90
C TYR A 286 0.16 0.99 1.56
N ALA A 287 1.38 0.45 1.44
CA ALA A 287 2.03 0.24 0.16
C ALA A 287 2.25 -1.26 -0.04
N ALA A 288 1.94 -1.76 -1.21
CA ALA A 288 1.95 -3.19 -1.51
C ALA A 288 2.64 -3.50 -2.83
N LEU A 289 3.40 -4.60 -2.86
CA LEU A 289 4.04 -5.12 -4.06
C LEU A 289 3.59 -6.57 -4.28
N PRO A 290 3.09 -6.94 -5.48
CA PRO A 290 2.72 -8.32 -5.76
C PRO A 290 3.94 -9.24 -5.62
N HIS A 291 3.77 -10.37 -4.95
CA HIS A 291 4.86 -11.34 -4.71
C HIS A 291 5.42 -11.94 -6.02
N ARG A 292 4.70 -11.81 -7.14
CA ARG A 292 5.15 -12.27 -8.47
C ARG A 292 6.43 -11.57 -8.94
N THR A 293 6.67 -10.33 -8.51
CA THR A 293 7.94 -9.63 -8.79
C THR A 293 9.12 -10.26 -8.05
N LEU A 294 8.86 -10.86 -6.88
CA LEU A 294 9.86 -11.65 -6.15
C LEU A 294 10.07 -13.05 -6.77
N ALA A 295 9.06 -13.65 -7.41
CA ALA A 295 9.20 -14.90 -8.15
C ALA A 295 10.09 -14.74 -9.38
N ALA A 296 10.10 -13.58 -10.03
CA ALA A 296 11.04 -13.28 -11.12
C ALA A 296 12.49 -13.25 -10.63
N THR A 297 12.74 -12.76 -9.39
CA THR A 297 14.07 -12.81 -8.78
C THR A 297 14.49 -14.23 -8.39
N ALA A 298 13.54 -15.07 -7.95
CA ALA A 298 13.79 -16.50 -7.73
C ALA A 298 14.16 -17.21 -9.05
N GLY A 299 13.51 -16.88 -10.16
CA GLY A 299 13.89 -17.35 -11.50
C GLY A 299 15.32 -17.00 -11.88
N MET A 300 15.77 -15.78 -11.55
CA MET A 300 17.15 -15.34 -11.78
C MET A 300 18.17 -16.13 -10.93
N VAL A 301 17.83 -16.42 -9.66
CA VAL A 301 18.63 -17.29 -8.78
C VAL A 301 18.74 -18.70 -9.33
N ILE A 302 17.64 -19.24 -9.85
CA ILE A 302 17.62 -20.57 -10.50
C ILE A 302 18.49 -20.55 -11.77
N LEU A 303 18.42 -19.50 -12.59
CA LEU A 303 19.26 -19.33 -13.78
C LEU A 303 20.75 -19.31 -13.41
N ILE A 304 21.14 -18.56 -12.39
CA ILE A 304 22.51 -18.51 -11.88
C ILE A 304 22.95 -19.91 -11.41
N ALA A 305 22.11 -20.65 -10.70
CA ALA A 305 22.38 -22.01 -10.28
C ALA A 305 22.56 -22.95 -11.46
N PHE A 306 21.78 -22.82 -12.54
CA PHE A 306 21.94 -23.58 -13.79
C PHE A 306 23.23 -23.27 -14.49
N VAL A 307 23.63 -22.00 -14.58
CA VAL A 307 24.90 -21.58 -15.20
C VAL A 307 26.10 -22.14 -14.42
N LEU A 308 26.02 -22.08 -13.08
CA LEU A 308 27.03 -22.66 -12.20
C LEU A 308 27.14 -24.20 -12.36
N ALA A 309 25.99 -24.88 -12.42
CA ALA A 309 25.94 -26.34 -12.64
C ALA A 309 26.48 -26.72 -14.01
N GLY A 310 26.16 -25.95 -15.06
CA GLY A 310 26.74 -26.15 -16.43
C GLY A 310 28.24 -25.92 -16.47
N GLY A 311 28.71 -24.87 -15.80
CA GLY A 311 30.15 -24.60 -15.64
C GLY A 311 30.88 -25.75 -14.93
N LEU A 312 30.25 -26.28 -13.89
CA LEU A 312 30.73 -27.43 -13.13
C LEU A 312 30.87 -28.68 -13.99
N VAL A 313 29.85 -29.00 -14.79
CA VAL A 313 29.91 -30.14 -15.76
C VAL A 313 31.02 -29.94 -16.78
N ALA A 314 31.20 -28.71 -17.29
CA ALA A 314 32.28 -28.40 -18.24
C ALA A 314 33.67 -28.60 -17.61
N VAL A 315 33.90 -28.15 -16.39
CA VAL A 315 35.13 -28.37 -15.62
C VAL A 315 35.39 -29.86 -15.41
N LEU A 316 34.35 -30.63 -15.06
CA LEU A 316 34.43 -32.09 -14.92
C LEU A 316 34.88 -32.78 -16.20
N LEU A 317 34.32 -32.39 -17.35
CA LEU A 317 34.67 -32.94 -18.64
C LEU A 317 36.12 -32.59 -19.02
N ILE A 318 36.55 -31.35 -18.80
CA ILE A 318 37.91 -30.88 -19.04
C ILE A 318 38.91 -31.64 -18.15
N CYS A 319 38.66 -31.75 -16.86
CA CYS A 319 39.49 -32.51 -15.91
C CYS A 319 39.59 -33.99 -16.31
N ARG A 320 38.48 -34.61 -16.72
CA ARG A 320 38.48 -36.01 -17.18
C ARG A 320 39.31 -36.18 -18.43
N ARG A 321 39.26 -35.25 -19.39
CA ARG A 321 40.03 -35.27 -20.62
C ARG A 321 41.54 -35.03 -20.35
N SER A 322 41.87 -34.07 -19.50
CA SER A 322 43.25 -33.75 -19.13
C SER A 322 43.93 -34.89 -18.38
N THR A 323 43.22 -35.53 -17.45
CA THR A 323 43.73 -36.70 -16.74
C THR A 323 43.95 -37.87 -17.68
N SER A 324 43.07 -38.13 -18.66
CA SER A 324 43.24 -39.20 -19.62
C SER A 324 44.48 -38.98 -20.55
N VAL A 325 44.72 -37.73 -20.96
CA VAL A 325 45.88 -37.36 -21.79
C VAL A 325 47.21 -37.44 -21.03
N LEU A 326 47.22 -37.00 -19.76
CA LEU A 326 48.41 -37.10 -18.90
C LEU A 326 48.80 -38.55 -18.64
N TYR A 327 47.84 -39.42 -18.41
CA TYR A 327 48.12 -40.85 -18.20
C TYR A 327 48.52 -41.59 -19.45
N ALA A 328 47.98 -41.24 -20.62
CA ALA A 328 48.44 -41.78 -21.90
C ALA A 328 49.93 -41.45 -22.17
N ARG A 329 50.39 -40.24 -21.85
CA ARG A 329 51.80 -39.83 -21.99
C ARG A 329 52.72 -40.51 -20.98
N VAL A 330 52.23 -40.79 -19.74
CA VAL A 330 53.04 -41.52 -18.74
C VAL A 330 53.17 -42.99 -19.11
N ASP A 331 52.16 -43.62 -19.74
CA ASP A 331 52.24 -45.00 -20.25
C ASP A 331 53.22 -45.08 -21.43
N ASP A 332 53.23 -44.07 -22.32
CA ASP A 332 54.20 -43.99 -23.43
C ASP A 332 55.68 -43.79 -23.00
N LEU A 333 55.88 -43.19 -21.81
CA LEU A 333 57.23 -42.97 -21.24
C LEU A 333 57.75 -44.17 -20.45
N MET A 334 56.89 -45.14 -20.10
CA MET A 334 57.25 -46.35 -19.37
C MET A 334 57.39 -47.58 -20.25
N HIS A 335 57.18 -47.48 -21.57
CA HIS A 335 57.46 -48.46 -22.59
C HIS A 335 58.55 -47.99 -23.55
#